data_bee7319617a0d54a091d16cd76f22b61
#
_entry.id   bee7319617a0d54a091d16cd76f22b61
#
_cell.length_a   1.000
_cell.length_b   1.000
_cell.length_c   1.000
_cell.angle_alpha   90.00
_cell.angle_beta   90.00
_cell.angle_gamma   90.00
#
_symmetry.space_group_name_H-M   'P 1'
#
loop_
_entity.id
_entity.type
_entity.pdbx_description
1 polymer ?
#
loop_
_entity_poly.entity_id
_entity_poly.type
_entity_poly.pdbx_seq_one_letter_code
_entity_poly.pdbx_strand_id
1 'polypeptide(L)'
;MISLPYLGIDEAVCSTLRALIDQATEYGSDAQYHATHARRHARTLEVLLQQELGDCLLEVGTSSIVPVALNVLVPNLKVDVTHFDLSLPMKGKLPVIFGSTKLELNYVAVDLESTPLPIKNSAYDSILCSEVLEHLDVDPMYMLSELNRILKPGGVLILTTPNSCSTQSLWKLLRGYEPYFYMQYHKDRNPYRHNYEYSKRTLKIVLEAAGFEVDIWTENTFEDPFMEDLERLNAAGYNLDPEDMGDNLFVVAKKISGVVDRYPGVIYV
;
A
#
# COMPACT_ATOMS: atom_id res chain seq x y z
N MET A 1 -6.87 -25.39 0.51
CA MET A 1 -5.85 -25.03 1.52
C MET A 1 -4.84 -24.17 0.79
N ILE A 2 -4.90 -22.85 0.98
CA ILE A 2 -3.97 -21.92 0.34
C ILE A 2 -2.61 -22.17 0.98
N SER A 3 -1.69 -22.78 0.23
CA SER A 3 -0.30 -22.87 0.63
C SER A 3 0.26 -21.45 0.52
N LEU A 4 0.47 -20.81 1.66
CA LEU A 4 1.20 -19.56 1.74
C LEU A 4 2.69 -19.93 1.92
N PRO A 5 3.50 -19.97 0.86
CA PRO A 5 4.93 -20.21 1.00
C PRO A 5 5.60 -18.89 1.42
N TYR A 6 5.42 -18.53 2.68
CA TYR A 6 6.03 -17.33 3.24
C TYR A 6 7.31 -17.70 3.98
N LEU A 7 8.38 -17.86 3.23
CA LEU A 7 9.70 -17.91 3.81
C LEU A 7 9.94 -16.59 4.56
N GLY A 8 10.02 -16.67 5.86
CA GLY A 8 10.45 -15.58 6.73
C GLY A 8 9.35 -14.69 7.32
N ILE A 9 8.06 -14.97 7.13
CA ILE A 9 6.97 -14.23 7.77
C ILE A 9 6.55 -14.89 9.09
N ASP A 10 6.25 -14.09 10.09
CA ASP A 10 5.81 -14.54 11.43
C ASP A 10 4.59 -15.44 11.34
N GLU A 11 4.61 -16.58 12.04
CA GLU A 11 3.54 -17.56 12.01
C GLU A 11 2.21 -17.02 12.55
N ALA A 12 2.23 -16.07 13.51
CA ALA A 12 1.01 -15.45 14.02
C ALA A 12 0.33 -14.60 12.94
N VAL A 13 1.10 -13.90 12.11
CA VAL A 13 0.60 -13.14 10.95
C VAL A 13 -0.01 -14.09 9.93
N CYS A 14 0.72 -15.15 9.56
CA CYS A 14 0.25 -16.13 8.58
C CYS A 14 -1.03 -16.84 9.02
N SER A 15 -1.10 -17.30 10.28
CA SER A 15 -2.26 -17.99 10.81
C SER A 15 -3.48 -17.08 10.92
N THR A 16 -3.29 -15.83 11.35
CA THR A 16 -4.36 -14.83 11.42
C THR A 16 -4.93 -14.55 10.03
N LEU A 17 -4.09 -14.30 9.04
CA LEU A 17 -4.56 -14.03 7.68
C LEU A 17 -5.27 -15.24 7.05
N ARG A 18 -4.74 -16.45 7.21
CA ARG A 18 -5.41 -17.68 6.75
C ARG A 18 -6.82 -17.77 7.32
N ALA A 19 -6.96 -17.63 8.63
CA ALA A 19 -8.25 -17.69 9.29
C ALA A 19 -9.23 -16.62 8.77
N LEU A 20 -8.77 -15.40 8.49
CA LEU A 20 -9.60 -14.34 7.93
C LEU A 20 -9.97 -14.60 6.47
N ILE A 21 -9.04 -15.06 5.65
CA ILE A 21 -9.31 -15.39 4.24
C ILE A 21 -10.28 -16.57 4.12
N ASP A 22 -10.10 -17.62 4.93
CA ASP A 22 -11.01 -18.77 4.96
C ASP A 22 -12.43 -18.33 5.37
N GLN A 23 -12.56 -17.43 6.34
CA GLN A 23 -13.85 -16.85 6.73
C GLN A 23 -14.45 -15.95 5.65
N ALA A 24 -13.63 -15.21 4.89
CA ALA A 24 -14.09 -14.40 3.78
C ALA A 24 -14.67 -15.26 2.63
N THR A 25 -14.07 -16.43 2.35
CA THR A 25 -14.56 -17.36 1.33
C THR A 25 -15.95 -17.91 1.62
N GLU A 26 -16.36 -17.96 2.87
CA GLU A 26 -17.70 -18.41 3.26
C GLU A 26 -18.78 -17.34 3.05
N TYR A 27 -18.43 -16.04 3.02
CA TYR A 27 -19.38 -14.94 3.18
C TYR A 27 -19.37 -13.85 2.12
N GLY A 28 -18.55 -13.90 1.05
CA GLY A 28 -18.63 -12.83 0.08
C GLY A 28 -17.58 -12.71 -1.02
N SER A 29 -17.74 -11.67 -1.82
CA SER A 29 -17.07 -11.43 -3.10
C SER A 29 -15.58 -11.05 -3.00
N ASP A 30 -15.11 -10.58 -1.88
CA ASP A 30 -13.72 -10.09 -1.72
C ASP A 30 -12.73 -11.19 -1.37
N ALA A 31 -13.22 -12.40 -1.10
CA ALA A 31 -12.40 -13.55 -0.77
C ALA A 31 -11.34 -13.86 -1.81
N GLN A 32 -11.70 -13.83 -3.08
CA GLN A 32 -10.76 -14.09 -4.17
C GLN A 32 -9.67 -13.01 -4.24
N TYR A 33 -10.02 -11.75 -4.02
CA TYR A 33 -9.06 -10.66 -3.97
C TYR A 33 -8.06 -10.87 -2.81
N HIS A 34 -8.55 -11.12 -1.60
CA HIS A 34 -7.70 -11.34 -0.43
C HIS A 34 -6.81 -12.58 -0.58
N ALA A 35 -7.35 -13.65 -1.17
CA ALA A 35 -6.57 -14.85 -1.45
C ALA A 35 -5.44 -14.58 -2.47
N THR A 36 -5.76 -13.83 -3.54
CA THR A 36 -4.80 -13.47 -4.58
C THR A 36 -3.67 -12.60 -4.03
N HIS A 37 -3.99 -11.66 -3.13
CA HIS A 37 -3.03 -10.71 -2.55
C HIS A 37 -2.55 -11.10 -1.14
N ALA A 38 -2.77 -12.35 -0.73
CA ALA A 38 -2.46 -12.80 0.63
C ALA A 38 -1.01 -12.59 1.03
N ARG A 39 -0.06 -12.80 0.10
CA ARG A 39 1.38 -12.57 0.34
C ARG A 39 1.67 -11.10 0.63
N ARG A 40 1.10 -10.18 -0.15
CA ARG A 40 1.25 -8.74 0.08
C ARG A 40 0.66 -8.34 1.45
N HIS A 41 -0.54 -8.78 1.78
CA HIS A 41 -1.15 -8.51 3.08
C HIS A 41 -0.30 -9.02 4.24
N ALA A 42 0.24 -10.24 4.13
CA ALA A 42 1.11 -10.81 5.16
C ALA A 42 2.38 -9.98 5.34
N ARG A 43 3.04 -9.62 4.25
CA ARG A 43 4.26 -8.81 4.32
C ARG A 43 3.99 -7.41 4.84
N THR A 44 2.88 -6.78 4.44
CA THR A 44 2.46 -5.48 4.98
C THR A 44 2.25 -5.53 6.49
N LEU A 45 1.55 -6.55 6.98
CA LEU A 45 1.35 -6.75 8.42
C LEU A 45 2.67 -6.97 9.16
N GLU A 46 3.56 -7.78 8.62
CA GLU A 46 4.87 -8.02 9.22
C GLU A 46 5.69 -6.73 9.32
N VAL A 47 5.73 -5.92 8.25
CA VAL A 47 6.40 -4.62 8.24
C VAL A 47 5.79 -3.69 9.29
N LEU A 48 4.46 -3.64 9.38
CA LEU A 48 3.76 -2.87 10.42
C LEU A 48 4.18 -3.30 11.83
N LEU A 49 4.16 -4.59 12.11
CA LEU A 49 4.48 -5.14 13.44
C LEU A 49 5.95 -4.97 13.85
N GLN A 50 6.84 -4.70 12.90
CA GLN A 50 8.24 -4.36 13.17
C GLN A 50 8.42 -2.89 13.53
N GLN A 51 7.38 -2.04 13.41
CA GLN A 51 7.44 -0.62 13.72
C GLN A 51 6.82 -0.31 15.09
N GLU A 52 7.20 0.81 15.68
CA GLU A 52 6.51 1.39 16.84
C GLU A 52 5.23 2.09 16.36
N LEU A 53 4.12 1.35 16.28
CA LEU A 53 2.85 1.86 15.74
C LEU A 53 2.17 2.90 16.62
N GLY A 54 2.52 2.98 17.91
CA GLY A 54 1.86 3.86 18.89
C GLY A 54 0.42 3.39 19.20
N ASP A 55 -0.45 4.35 19.54
CA ASP A 55 -1.82 4.07 19.97
C ASP A 55 -2.84 4.19 18.83
N CYS A 56 -2.53 4.99 17.81
CA CYS A 56 -3.46 5.35 16.74
C CYS A 56 -2.83 5.19 15.35
N LEU A 57 -3.45 4.36 14.53
CA LEU A 57 -3.09 4.14 13.11
C LEU A 57 -4.24 4.60 12.21
N LEU A 58 -3.89 5.26 11.11
CA LEU A 58 -4.80 5.52 9.99
C LEU A 58 -4.44 4.62 8.82
N GLU A 59 -5.38 3.80 8.31
CA GLU A 59 -5.24 3.19 7.00
C GLU A 59 -5.85 4.11 5.93
N VAL A 60 -5.05 4.48 4.94
CA VAL A 60 -5.48 5.25 3.77
C VAL A 60 -6.09 4.29 2.75
N GLY A 61 -7.34 4.53 2.35
CA GLY A 61 -8.16 3.51 1.73
C GLY A 61 -8.68 2.54 2.79
N THR A 62 -9.23 1.43 2.40
CA THR A 62 -9.49 0.33 3.34
C THR A 62 -9.39 -1.00 2.63
N SER A 63 -8.45 -1.83 3.09
CA SER A 63 -8.30 -3.22 2.65
C SER A 63 -9.32 -4.15 3.32
N SER A 64 -10.04 -3.67 4.34
CA SER A 64 -10.89 -4.44 5.24
C SER A 64 -10.15 -5.50 6.05
N ILE A 65 -9.29 -6.30 5.43
CA ILE A 65 -8.58 -7.42 6.07
C ILE A 65 -7.46 -6.96 7.01
N VAL A 66 -6.70 -5.91 6.64
CA VAL A 66 -5.57 -5.43 7.46
C VAL A 66 -6.04 -4.85 8.79
N PRO A 67 -7.06 -3.96 8.85
CA PRO A 67 -7.60 -3.48 10.12
C PRO A 67 -8.11 -4.60 11.04
N VAL A 68 -8.75 -5.62 10.46
CA VAL A 68 -9.25 -6.77 11.25
C VAL A 68 -8.09 -7.62 11.77
N ALA A 69 -7.07 -7.87 10.95
CA ALA A 69 -5.86 -8.58 11.37
C ALA A 69 -5.12 -7.83 12.48
N LEU A 70 -4.97 -6.50 12.35
CA LEU A 70 -4.37 -5.66 13.39
C LEU A 70 -5.16 -5.68 14.69
N ASN A 71 -6.49 -5.68 14.62
CA ASN A 71 -7.32 -5.80 15.83
C ASN A 71 -7.09 -7.12 16.58
N VAL A 72 -6.74 -8.19 15.87
CA VAL A 72 -6.38 -9.48 16.46
C VAL A 72 -4.95 -9.47 17.01
N LEU A 73 -3.99 -8.97 16.21
CA LEU A 73 -2.56 -9.03 16.52
C LEU A 73 -2.11 -7.95 17.53
N VAL A 74 -2.79 -6.78 17.51
CA VAL A 74 -2.48 -5.62 18.36
C VAL A 74 -3.80 -5.06 18.94
N PRO A 75 -4.43 -5.74 19.92
CA PRO A 75 -5.81 -5.43 20.34
C PRO A 75 -6.05 -4.02 20.88
N ASN A 76 -4.99 -3.33 21.33
CA ASN A 76 -5.09 -1.97 21.89
C ASN A 76 -4.85 -0.86 20.85
N LEU A 77 -4.47 -1.22 19.62
CA LEU A 77 -4.24 -0.27 18.54
C LEU A 77 -5.59 0.23 18.02
N LYS A 78 -5.79 1.53 18.06
CA LYS A 78 -6.96 2.15 17.44
C LYS A 78 -6.68 2.33 15.95
N VAL A 79 -7.51 1.71 15.11
CA VAL A 79 -7.42 1.82 13.65
C VAL A 79 -8.61 2.61 13.11
N ASP A 80 -8.33 3.72 12.43
CA ASP A 80 -9.31 4.48 11.65
C ASP A 80 -8.96 4.33 10.15
N VAL A 81 -9.91 4.57 9.25
CA VAL A 81 -9.70 4.42 7.80
C VAL A 81 -10.14 5.64 7.01
N THR A 82 -9.60 5.86 5.81
CA THR A 82 -10.22 6.74 4.82
C THR A 82 -11.07 5.92 3.84
N HIS A 83 -12.05 6.55 3.24
CA HIS A 83 -12.94 5.92 2.26
C HIS A 83 -13.07 6.80 1.02
N PHE A 84 -13.08 6.20 -0.16
CA PHE A 84 -13.14 6.91 -1.44
C PHE A 84 -14.56 7.21 -1.92
N ASP A 85 -15.59 6.58 -1.35
CA ASP A 85 -16.99 6.81 -1.73
C ASP A 85 -17.49 8.13 -1.13
N LEU A 86 -17.49 9.16 -1.96
CA LEU A 86 -17.94 10.51 -1.58
C LEU A 86 -19.46 10.65 -1.45
N SER A 87 -20.23 9.61 -1.75
CA SER A 87 -21.67 9.58 -1.47
C SER A 87 -21.98 9.34 0.01
N LEU A 88 -21.01 8.83 0.75
CA LEU A 88 -21.09 8.63 2.18
C LEU A 88 -20.97 9.96 2.95
N PRO A 89 -21.52 10.06 4.17
CA PRO A 89 -21.19 11.15 5.08
C PRO A 89 -19.67 11.27 5.26
N MET A 90 -19.16 12.51 5.37
CA MET A 90 -17.72 12.76 5.51
C MET A 90 -17.08 11.99 6.68
N LYS A 91 -17.84 11.67 7.71
CA LYS A 91 -17.40 10.83 8.85
C LYS A 91 -18.49 9.87 9.24
N GLY A 92 -18.10 8.69 9.65
CA GLY A 92 -19.04 7.67 10.10
C GLY A 92 -18.33 6.44 10.64
N LYS A 93 -19.08 5.36 10.71
CA LYS A 93 -18.61 4.05 11.12
C LYS A 93 -18.86 3.05 10.02
N LEU A 94 -17.83 2.29 9.67
CA LEU A 94 -17.86 1.24 8.68
C LEU A 94 -17.88 -0.11 9.38
N PRO A 95 -18.97 -0.88 9.26
CA PRO A 95 -18.97 -2.25 9.77
C PRO A 95 -18.14 -3.13 8.84
N VAL A 96 -17.17 -3.83 9.42
CA VAL A 96 -16.35 -4.83 8.73
C VAL A 96 -16.62 -6.19 9.34
N ILE A 97 -16.96 -7.17 8.51
CA ILE A 97 -17.38 -8.50 8.94
C ILE A 97 -16.52 -9.54 8.22
N PHE A 98 -15.79 -10.34 9.01
CA PHE A 98 -15.08 -11.54 8.55
C PHE A 98 -15.58 -12.72 9.36
N GLY A 99 -16.48 -13.51 8.79
CA GLY A 99 -17.13 -14.62 9.48
C GLY A 99 -17.81 -14.20 10.79
N SER A 100 -17.30 -14.67 11.91
CA SER A 100 -17.79 -14.31 13.25
C SER A 100 -17.18 -13.00 13.79
N THR A 101 -16.08 -12.52 13.19
CA THR A 101 -15.40 -11.29 13.62
C THR A 101 -16.15 -10.09 13.07
N LYS A 102 -16.61 -9.23 13.98
CA LYS A 102 -17.28 -7.96 13.64
C LYS A 102 -16.47 -6.82 14.21
N LEU A 103 -16.06 -5.91 13.37
CA LEU A 103 -15.32 -4.70 13.75
C LEU A 103 -16.05 -3.47 13.21
N GLU A 104 -16.04 -2.39 13.95
CA GLU A 104 -16.62 -1.11 13.55
C GLU A 104 -15.49 -0.08 13.48
N LEU A 105 -15.09 0.27 12.26
CA LEU A 105 -14.02 1.22 12.00
C LEU A 105 -14.59 2.64 11.86
N ASN A 106 -13.94 3.64 12.47
CA ASN A 106 -14.26 5.02 12.10
C ASN A 106 -13.67 5.31 10.72
N TYR A 107 -14.44 5.95 9.87
CA TYR A 107 -13.95 6.37 8.56
C TYR A 107 -14.06 7.87 8.33
N VAL A 108 -13.23 8.35 7.42
CA VAL A 108 -13.32 9.67 6.81
C VAL A 108 -13.44 9.49 5.29
N ALA A 109 -14.55 9.95 4.71
CA ALA A 109 -14.79 9.93 3.26
C ALA A 109 -14.37 11.28 2.65
N VAL A 110 -13.29 11.28 1.88
CA VAL A 110 -12.73 12.49 1.24
C VAL A 110 -12.05 12.12 -0.09
N ASP A 111 -12.00 13.09 -0.97
CA ASP A 111 -11.08 13.06 -2.11
C ASP A 111 -9.67 13.42 -1.63
N LEU A 112 -8.76 12.46 -1.70
CA LEU A 112 -7.40 12.56 -1.17
C LEU A 112 -6.52 13.55 -1.96
N GLU A 113 -6.94 13.98 -3.14
CA GLU A 113 -6.18 14.88 -4.02
C GLU A 113 -6.65 16.35 -3.98
N SER A 114 -7.80 16.62 -3.37
CA SER A 114 -8.38 17.98 -3.40
C SER A 114 -9.01 18.43 -2.08
N THR A 115 -9.33 17.51 -1.16
CA THR A 115 -10.07 17.83 0.06
C THR A 115 -9.19 17.62 1.29
N PRO A 116 -9.01 18.67 2.13
CA PRO A 116 -8.27 18.52 3.38
C PRO A 116 -8.90 17.45 4.28
N LEU A 117 -8.06 16.56 4.80
CA LEU A 117 -8.53 15.58 5.78
C LEU A 117 -9.08 16.32 7.01
N PRO A 118 -10.35 16.08 7.43
CA PRO A 118 -10.95 16.72 8.59
C PRO A 118 -10.41 16.13 9.91
N ILE A 119 -9.11 16.04 9.98
CA ILE A 119 -8.28 15.46 11.03
C ILE A 119 -7.30 16.52 11.50
N LYS A 120 -7.06 16.60 12.81
CA LYS A 120 -6.12 17.54 13.41
C LYS A 120 -4.67 17.21 13.00
N ASN A 121 -3.81 18.24 13.02
CA ASN A 121 -2.37 18.04 12.86
C ASN A 121 -1.87 17.08 13.93
N SER A 122 -0.90 16.22 13.58
CA SER A 122 -0.24 15.28 14.50
C SER A 122 -1.21 14.42 15.31
N ALA A 123 -2.24 13.89 14.65
CA ALA A 123 -3.27 13.06 15.29
C ALA A 123 -2.88 11.58 15.37
N TYR A 124 -2.09 11.07 14.42
CA TYR A 124 -1.75 9.65 14.29
C TYR A 124 -0.28 9.40 14.59
N ASP A 125 -0.02 8.26 15.23
CA ASP A 125 1.33 7.75 15.48
C ASP A 125 1.89 7.08 14.24
N SER A 126 1.03 6.37 13.52
CA SER A 126 1.37 5.63 12.31
C SER A 126 0.29 5.77 11.24
N ILE A 127 0.69 5.63 9.98
CA ILE A 127 -0.18 5.63 8.82
C ILE A 127 0.20 4.45 7.92
N LEU A 128 -0.80 3.71 7.43
CA LEU A 128 -0.66 2.74 6.36
C LEU A 128 -1.29 3.32 5.09
N CYS A 129 -0.54 3.35 3.99
CA CYS A 129 -1.01 3.70 2.65
C CYS A 129 -0.63 2.56 1.70
N SER A 130 -1.50 1.57 1.58
CA SER A 130 -1.22 0.36 0.79
C SER A 130 -2.04 0.35 -0.49
N GLU A 131 -1.35 0.36 -1.64
CA GLU A 131 -1.95 0.31 -2.97
C GLU A 131 -3.00 1.42 -3.18
N VAL A 132 -2.61 2.65 -2.94
CA VAL A 132 -3.46 3.83 -3.12
C VAL A 132 -2.80 4.87 -4.01
N LEU A 133 -1.49 5.07 -3.86
CA LEU A 133 -0.76 6.16 -4.50
C LEU A 133 -0.80 6.09 -6.04
N GLU A 134 -0.80 4.89 -6.61
CA GLU A 134 -0.88 4.63 -8.04
C GLU A 134 -2.23 4.98 -8.68
N HIS A 135 -3.28 5.07 -7.86
CA HIS A 135 -4.63 5.40 -8.32
C HIS A 135 -4.89 6.89 -8.43
N LEU A 136 -4.03 7.73 -7.85
CA LEU A 136 -4.17 9.18 -7.90
C LEU A 136 -3.90 9.69 -9.33
N ASP A 137 -4.73 10.61 -9.82
CA ASP A 137 -4.67 11.07 -11.20
C ASP A 137 -4.42 12.59 -11.35
N VAL A 138 -4.40 13.33 -10.24
CA VAL A 138 -4.26 14.79 -10.24
C VAL A 138 -3.06 15.27 -9.45
N ASP A 139 -3.00 14.96 -8.14
CA ASP A 139 -2.02 15.58 -7.25
C ASP A 139 -1.62 14.66 -6.08
N PRO A 140 -0.72 13.69 -6.29
CA PRO A 140 -0.27 12.77 -5.25
C PRO A 140 0.45 13.48 -4.10
N MET A 141 1.12 14.62 -4.36
CA MET A 141 1.76 15.41 -3.32
C MET A 141 0.76 16.12 -2.40
N TYR A 142 -0.49 16.35 -2.84
CA TYR A 142 -1.53 16.84 -1.97
C TYR A 142 -1.83 15.80 -0.86
N MET A 143 -2.08 14.55 -1.25
CA MET A 143 -2.29 13.45 -0.30
C MET A 143 -1.09 13.31 0.64
N LEU A 144 0.13 13.20 0.11
CA LEU A 144 1.34 13.02 0.92
C LEU A 144 1.58 14.19 1.90
N SER A 145 1.24 15.43 1.50
CA SER A 145 1.31 16.61 2.36
C SER A 145 0.30 16.53 3.51
N GLU A 146 -0.92 16.08 3.23
CA GLU A 146 -1.94 15.88 4.25
C GLU A 146 -1.57 14.73 5.20
N LEU A 147 -1.02 13.61 4.68
CA LEU A 147 -0.52 12.52 5.51
C LEU A 147 0.62 12.99 6.41
N ASN A 148 1.57 13.77 5.88
CA ASN A 148 2.61 14.40 6.70
C ASN A 148 1.99 15.30 7.78
N ARG A 149 1.00 16.13 7.45
CA ARG A 149 0.36 17.05 8.40
C ARG A 149 -0.28 16.33 9.57
N ILE A 150 -1.02 15.24 9.31
CA ILE A 150 -1.77 14.51 10.35
C ILE A 150 -0.91 13.51 11.13
N LEU A 151 0.25 13.13 10.62
CA LEU A 151 1.22 12.26 11.30
C LEU A 151 1.99 13.06 12.36
N LYS A 152 2.19 12.49 13.53
CA LYS A 152 3.00 13.08 14.61
C LYS A 152 4.46 13.24 14.16
N PRO A 153 5.22 14.22 14.70
CA PRO A 153 6.65 14.27 14.50
C PRO A 153 7.31 12.96 14.93
N GLY A 154 8.17 12.40 14.08
CA GLY A 154 8.80 11.09 14.31
C GLY A 154 7.87 9.88 14.08
N GLY A 155 6.59 10.11 13.76
CA GLY A 155 5.67 9.04 13.38
C GLY A 155 6.04 8.38 12.05
N VAL A 156 5.48 7.22 11.78
CA VAL A 156 5.86 6.38 10.64
C VAL A 156 4.72 6.25 9.63
N LEU A 157 5.04 6.39 8.35
CA LEU A 157 4.20 6.04 7.21
C LEU A 157 4.74 4.74 6.61
N ILE A 158 3.90 3.72 6.57
CA ILE A 158 4.15 2.51 5.79
C ILE A 158 3.39 2.64 4.48
N LEU A 159 4.08 2.46 3.34
CA LEU A 159 3.48 2.59 2.02
C LEU A 159 3.85 1.40 1.15
N THR A 160 2.88 0.89 0.38
CA THR A 160 3.13 -0.06 -0.70
C THR A 160 2.51 0.44 -1.99
N THR A 161 3.15 0.13 -3.12
CA THR A 161 2.68 0.47 -4.46
C THR A 161 3.38 -0.40 -5.50
N PRO A 162 2.78 -0.69 -6.67
CA PRO A 162 3.44 -1.46 -7.73
C PRO A 162 4.76 -0.83 -8.18
N ASN A 163 5.73 -1.70 -8.50
CA ASN A 163 7.03 -1.30 -9.02
C ASN A 163 7.02 -1.24 -10.56
N SER A 164 7.05 -0.05 -11.15
CA SER A 164 7.14 0.12 -12.61
C SER A 164 8.42 -0.45 -13.22
N CYS A 165 9.44 -0.74 -12.40
CA CYS A 165 10.72 -1.31 -12.83
C CYS A 165 10.87 -2.79 -12.47
N SER A 166 9.78 -3.50 -12.22
CA SER A 166 9.80 -4.93 -11.88
C SER A 166 10.30 -5.81 -13.04
N THR A 167 10.74 -7.02 -12.72
CA THR A 167 11.10 -8.04 -13.73
C THR A 167 9.95 -8.25 -14.71
N GLN A 168 8.71 -8.29 -14.23
CA GLN A 168 7.53 -8.43 -15.08
C GLN A 168 7.32 -7.21 -16.00
N SER A 169 7.53 -6.00 -15.51
CA SER A 169 7.44 -4.76 -16.32
C SER A 169 8.50 -4.75 -17.41
N LEU A 170 9.74 -5.12 -17.07
CA LEU A 170 10.83 -5.26 -18.04
C LEU A 170 10.51 -6.32 -19.09
N TRP A 171 10.01 -7.48 -18.68
CA TRP A 171 9.62 -8.56 -19.58
C TRP A 171 8.55 -8.12 -20.58
N LYS A 172 7.52 -7.39 -20.13
CA LYS A 172 6.48 -6.82 -20.98
C LYS A 172 7.09 -5.85 -22.01
N LEU A 173 7.92 -4.91 -21.53
CA LEU A 173 8.54 -3.89 -22.38
C LEU A 173 9.41 -4.51 -23.48
N LEU A 174 10.24 -5.52 -23.17
CA LEU A 174 11.09 -6.22 -24.14
C LEU A 174 10.29 -6.96 -25.22
N ARG A 175 9.02 -7.20 -25.00
CA ARG A 175 8.11 -7.88 -25.95
C ARG A 175 7.10 -6.92 -26.63
N GLY A 176 7.26 -5.61 -26.39
CA GLY A 176 6.42 -4.59 -27.02
C GLY A 176 5.04 -4.40 -26.38
N TYR A 177 4.89 -4.81 -25.10
CA TYR A 177 3.72 -4.53 -24.29
C TYR A 177 3.97 -3.33 -23.37
N GLU A 178 2.89 -2.68 -22.93
CA GLU A 178 2.97 -1.66 -21.89
C GLU A 178 3.49 -2.28 -20.58
N PRO A 179 4.47 -1.64 -19.91
CA PRO A 179 5.11 -2.21 -18.71
C PRO A 179 4.21 -2.24 -17.48
N TYR A 180 3.20 -1.39 -17.45
CA TYR A 180 2.37 -1.17 -16.27
C TYR A 180 1.33 -2.25 -16.03
N PHE A 181 0.83 -2.30 -14.78
CA PHE A 181 -0.29 -3.11 -14.39
C PHE A 181 -1.59 -2.29 -14.51
N TYR A 182 -2.70 -2.91 -14.64
CA TYR A 182 -4.07 -2.41 -14.46
C TYR A 182 -4.39 -1.02 -15.06
N MET A 183 -3.84 -0.70 -16.24
CA MET A 183 -4.06 0.59 -16.92
C MET A 183 -5.24 0.60 -17.88
N GLN A 184 -6.05 -0.46 -17.93
CA GLN A 184 -7.16 -0.57 -18.86
C GLN A 184 -8.23 0.50 -18.60
N TYR A 185 -8.69 1.12 -19.67
CA TYR A 185 -9.85 1.99 -19.60
C TYR A 185 -11.11 1.15 -19.34
N HIS A 186 -11.95 1.67 -18.47
CA HIS A 186 -13.29 1.14 -18.26
C HIS A 186 -14.31 2.07 -18.93
N LYS A 187 -15.49 1.53 -19.31
CA LYS A 187 -16.55 2.34 -19.93
C LYS A 187 -16.99 3.50 -19.02
N ASP A 188 -17.05 3.23 -17.72
CA ASP A 188 -17.28 4.22 -16.67
C ASP A 188 -15.98 4.52 -15.91
N ARG A 189 -15.93 5.62 -15.17
CA ARG A 189 -14.73 5.96 -14.36
C ARG A 189 -14.39 4.78 -13.44
N ASN A 190 -13.17 4.26 -13.58
CA ASN A 190 -12.68 3.16 -12.76
C ASN A 190 -11.71 3.69 -11.70
N PRO A 191 -12.09 3.73 -10.42
CA PRO A 191 -11.21 4.19 -9.34
C PRO A 191 -10.05 3.25 -9.05
N TYR A 192 -10.10 2.02 -9.60
CA TYR A 192 -9.05 1.01 -9.40
C TYR A 192 -7.99 1.01 -10.51
N ARG A 193 -8.09 1.90 -11.50
CA ARG A 193 -7.10 2.02 -12.56
C ARG A 193 -5.81 2.63 -12.00
N HIS A 194 -4.65 2.05 -12.36
CA HIS A 194 -3.38 2.68 -12.07
C HIS A 194 -3.17 3.84 -13.05
N ASN A 195 -3.00 5.04 -12.52
CA ASN A 195 -2.76 6.25 -13.29
C ASN A 195 -1.24 6.54 -13.39
N TYR A 196 -0.49 6.23 -12.33
CA TYR A 196 0.97 6.39 -12.32
C TYR A 196 1.63 5.33 -11.42
N GLU A 197 2.42 4.44 -12.00
CA GLU A 197 3.22 3.49 -11.25
C GLU A 197 4.64 4.01 -11.04
N TYR A 198 5.14 3.87 -9.83
CA TYR A 198 6.39 4.46 -9.39
C TYR A 198 7.57 3.51 -9.56
N SER A 199 8.74 4.08 -9.87
CA SER A 199 10.01 3.42 -9.64
C SER A 199 10.49 3.69 -8.21
N LYS A 200 11.34 2.82 -7.66
CA LYS A 200 12.01 3.03 -6.36
C LYS A 200 12.64 4.42 -6.26
N ARG A 201 13.32 4.84 -7.34
CA ARG A 201 14.00 6.16 -7.42
C ARG A 201 13.00 7.32 -7.35
N THR A 202 11.94 7.28 -8.15
CA THR A 202 10.92 8.34 -8.19
C THR A 202 10.19 8.45 -6.88
N LEU A 203 9.78 7.31 -6.31
CA LEU A 203 9.06 7.26 -5.05
C LEU A 203 9.89 7.83 -3.89
N LYS A 204 11.20 7.52 -3.85
CA LYS A 204 12.12 8.09 -2.87
C LYS A 204 12.13 9.62 -2.91
N ILE A 205 12.32 10.21 -4.11
CA ILE A 205 12.36 11.67 -4.28
C ILE A 205 11.04 12.31 -3.81
N VAL A 206 9.92 11.72 -4.16
CA VAL A 206 8.57 12.20 -3.82
C VAL A 206 8.34 12.18 -2.31
N LEU A 207 8.72 11.12 -1.64
CA LEU A 207 8.56 10.99 -0.18
C LEU A 207 9.53 11.90 0.59
N GLU A 208 10.78 12.04 0.13
CA GLU A 208 11.73 12.99 0.71
C GLU A 208 11.23 14.43 0.54
N ALA A 209 10.66 14.79 -0.62
CA ALA A 209 10.01 16.07 -0.87
C ALA A 209 8.83 16.32 0.07
N ALA A 210 8.10 15.27 0.44
CA ALA A 210 7.01 15.33 1.40
C ALA A 210 7.47 15.40 2.87
N GLY A 211 8.79 15.39 3.16
CA GLY A 211 9.36 15.57 4.50
C GLY A 211 9.64 14.28 5.27
N PHE A 212 9.81 13.17 4.58
CA PHE A 212 10.10 11.88 5.16
C PHE A 212 11.57 11.46 4.95
N GLU A 213 12.13 10.77 5.92
CA GLU A 213 13.30 9.90 5.75
C GLU A 213 12.80 8.51 5.39
N VAL A 214 13.33 7.90 4.32
CA VAL A 214 12.73 6.71 3.72
C VAL A 214 13.70 5.54 3.65
N ASP A 215 13.20 4.36 4.02
CA ASP A 215 13.75 3.05 3.69
C ASP A 215 12.83 2.39 2.66
N ILE A 216 13.38 1.99 1.51
CA ILE A 216 12.64 1.48 0.35
C ILE A 216 13.32 0.21 -0.18
N TRP A 217 12.52 -0.85 -0.32
CA TRP A 217 12.94 -2.10 -0.97
C TRP A 217 11.83 -2.65 -1.87
N THR A 218 12.13 -3.72 -2.59
CA THR A 218 11.15 -4.42 -3.41
C THR A 218 10.86 -5.81 -2.86
N GLU A 219 9.67 -6.31 -3.12
CA GLU A 219 9.23 -7.65 -2.77
C GLU A 219 8.53 -8.29 -3.98
N ASN A 220 8.64 -9.61 -4.10
CA ASN A 220 7.80 -10.38 -5.01
C ASN A 220 6.54 -10.80 -4.26
N THR A 221 5.43 -10.12 -4.51
CA THR A 221 4.12 -10.44 -3.93
C THR A 221 3.39 -11.52 -4.74
N PHE A 222 3.83 -11.76 -5.96
CA PHE A 222 3.45 -12.87 -6.82
C PHE A 222 4.65 -13.76 -7.14
N GLU A 223 4.41 -14.94 -7.73
CA GLU A 223 5.47 -15.73 -8.32
C GLU A 223 6.05 -14.96 -9.52
N ASP A 224 7.37 -14.90 -9.60
CA ASP A 224 8.05 -14.27 -10.71
C ASP A 224 8.53 -15.32 -11.74
N PRO A 225 7.79 -15.51 -12.83
CA PRO A 225 8.16 -16.48 -13.87
C PRO A 225 9.29 -15.97 -14.79
N PHE A 226 9.75 -14.73 -14.62
CA PHE A 226 10.69 -14.07 -15.53
C PHE A 226 12.11 -13.95 -14.96
N MET A 227 12.42 -14.57 -13.83
CA MET A 227 13.75 -14.56 -13.23
C MET A 227 14.82 -15.12 -14.17
N GLU A 228 14.50 -16.17 -14.96
CA GLU A 228 15.44 -16.69 -15.96
C GLU A 228 15.78 -15.66 -17.06
N ASP A 229 14.81 -14.82 -17.47
CA ASP A 229 15.05 -13.76 -18.44
C ASP A 229 15.96 -12.67 -17.86
N LEU A 230 15.81 -12.35 -16.56
CA LEU A 230 16.71 -11.44 -15.85
C LEU A 230 18.16 -11.98 -15.80
N GLU A 231 18.32 -13.26 -15.48
CA GLU A 231 19.63 -13.92 -15.51
C GLU A 231 20.29 -13.86 -16.89
N ARG A 232 19.53 -14.09 -17.97
CA ARG A 232 20.00 -13.97 -19.36
C ARG A 232 20.43 -12.55 -19.72
N LEU A 233 19.66 -11.53 -19.27
CA LEU A 233 20.02 -10.13 -19.46
C LEU A 233 21.32 -9.77 -18.71
N ASN A 234 21.45 -10.23 -17.48
CA ASN A 234 22.67 -10.01 -16.70
C ASN A 234 23.89 -10.72 -17.32
N ALA A 235 23.72 -11.93 -17.85
CA ALA A 235 24.77 -12.61 -18.61
C ALA A 235 25.14 -11.85 -19.89
N ALA A 236 24.23 -11.06 -20.46
CA ALA A 236 24.50 -10.17 -21.59
C ALA A 236 25.07 -8.80 -21.18
N GLY A 237 25.31 -8.56 -19.87
CA GLY A 237 26.01 -7.38 -19.36
C GLY A 237 25.12 -6.22 -18.91
N TYR A 238 23.82 -6.43 -18.68
CA TYR A 238 22.91 -5.35 -18.24
C TYR A 238 23.06 -4.97 -16.77
N ASN A 239 23.62 -5.82 -15.92
CA ASN A 239 23.87 -5.57 -14.49
C ASN A 239 22.63 -5.10 -13.71
N LEU A 240 21.51 -5.77 -13.92
CA LEU A 240 20.25 -5.50 -13.21
C LEU A 240 20.31 -6.19 -11.84
N ASP A 241 19.97 -5.48 -10.78
CA ASP A 241 19.92 -6.04 -9.43
C ASP A 241 18.57 -6.72 -9.18
N PRO A 242 18.53 -8.04 -8.97
CA PRO A 242 17.29 -8.75 -8.67
C PRO A 242 16.56 -8.21 -7.44
N GLU A 243 17.29 -7.67 -6.45
CA GLU A 243 16.71 -7.11 -5.22
C GLU A 243 15.93 -5.80 -5.47
N ASP A 244 16.16 -5.13 -6.60
CA ASP A 244 15.42 -3.94 -7.01
C ASP A 244 14.27 -4.23 -8.00
N MET A 245 14.07 -5.50 -8.38
CA MET A 245 13.18 -5.91 -9.46
C MET A 245 11.91 -6.64 -9.03
N GLY A 246 11.60 -6.66 -7.73
CA GLY A 246 10.33 -7.20 -7.22
C GLY A 246 9.11 -6.43 -7.77
N ASP A 247 7.95 -7.07 -7.77
CA ASP A 247 6.72 -6.52 -8.36
C ASP A 247 6.10 -5.37 -7.56
N ASN A 248 6.45 -5.25 -6.28
CA ASN A 248 5.90 -4.26 -5.38
C ASN A 248 6.99 -3.52 -4.60
N LEU A 249 6.82 -2.23 -4.41
CA LEU A 249 7.65 -1.37 -3.56
C LEU A 249 7.08 -1.37 -2.15
N PHE A 250 7.93 -1.62 -1.17
CA PHE A 250 7.63 -1.48 0.26
C PHE A 250 8.45 -0.34 0.84
N VAL A 251 7.81 0.47 1.65
CA VAL A 251 8.40 1.68 2.22
C VAL A 251 8.10 1.78 3.70
N VAL A 252 9.12 2.08 4.48
CA VAL A 252 9.00 2.64 5.82
C VAL A 252 9.54 4.07 5.76
N ALA A 253 8.66 5.05 6.00
CA ALA A 253 8.96 6.45 5.89
C ALA A 253 8.72 7.16 7.23
N LYS A 254 9.78 7.69 7.84
CA LYS A 254 9.72 8.41 9.12
C LYS A 254 9.57 9.90 8.87
N LYS A 255 8.57 10.53 9.49
CA LYS A 255 8.41 11.98 9.40
C LYS A 255 9.52 12.68 10.15
N ILE A 256 10.37 13.43 9.43
CA ILE A 256 11.49 14.20 9.97
C ILE A 256 11.28 15.71 9.87
N SER A 257 10.43 16.18 8.96
CA SER A 257 10.14 17.60 8.77
C SER A 257 8.72 17.80 8.23
N GLY A 258 8.30 19.05 8.05
CA GLY A 258 7.20 19.38 7.15
C GLY A 258 7.58 19.19 5.70
N VAL A 259 6.63 19.40 4.79
CA VAL A 259 6.86 19.32 3.33
C VAL A 259 8.01 20.23 2.91
N VAL A 260 8.97 19.68 2.18
CA VAL A 260 10.18 20.36 1.71
C VAL A 260 9.97 20.96 0.33
N ASP A 261 9.37 20.17 -0.57
CA ASP A 261 9.03 20.59 -1.91
C ASP A 261 7.62 20.07 -2.26
N ARG A 262 6.70 21.00 -2.55
CA ARG A 262 5.31 20.66 -2.85
C ARG A 262 5.12 20.16 -4.28
N TYR A 263 6.05 20.49 -5.18
CA TYR A 263 5.98 20.17 -6.60
C TYR A 263 7.32 19.65 -7.13
N PRO A 264 7.78 18.47 -6.65
CA PRO A 264 9.07 17.94 -7.08
C PRO A 264 9.07 17.68 -8.59
N GLY A 265 10.05 18.26 -9.30
CA GLY A 265 10.15 18.23 -10.75
C GLY A 265 10.35 16.85 -11.38
N VAL A 266 10.40 15.78 -10.56
CA VAL A 266 10.43 14.38 -11.02
C VAL A 266 9.04 13.91 -11.48
N ILE A 267 7.96 14.51 -10.95
CA ILE A 267 6.57 14.14 -11.29
C ILE A 267 5.69 15.35 -11.66
N TYR A 268 6.17 16.59 -11.47
CA TYR A 268 5.47 17.81 -11.88
C TYR A 268 6.25 18.57 -12.95
N VAL A 269 5.55 19.29 -13.81
CA VAL A 269 6.11 20.13 -14.90
C VAL A 269 5.94 21.60 -14.55
#